data_82084e7fd4212f3fad0fedac8629fea1
#
_entry.id   82084e7fd4212f3fad0fedac8629fea1
#
_cell.length_a   1.000
_cell.length_b   1.000
_cell.length_c   1.000
_cell.angle_alpha   90.00
_cell.angle_beta   90.00
_cell.angle_gamma   90.00
#
_symmetry.space_group_name_H-M   'P 1'
#
loop_
_entity.id
_entity.type
_entity.pdbx_description
1 polymer ?
#
loop_
_entity_poly.entity_id
_entity_poly.type
_entity_poly.pdbx_seq_one_letter_code
_entity_poly.pdbx_strand_id
1 'polypeptide(L)'
;MNKSYRKIDFSPGRNIEECVNELLEYKAKGELVFGVFNGHKLYSDTVTLDNAYKEITGNTKKEYNDYLKRRCEEYEKQKQEHIKSIPYKSKVWMDKGREILDKSKWELWDKIVSIRINDLYQGEELGWCLDIVKTLNNGTLEEAKKVIENQGHSGMSFGLVCAMVKEFSPRGEEFFNYIK
;
A
#
# COMPACT_ATOMS: atom_id res chain seq x y z
N MET A 1 -2.36 37.15 33.91
CA MET A 1 -3.51 36.34 34.36
C MET A 1 -3.45 34.97 33.67
N ASN A 2 -3.42 33.88 34.45
CA ASN A 2 -3.54 32.55 33.86
C ASN A 2 -4.95 32.34 33.34
N LYS A 3 -5.09 32.13 32.03
CA LYS A 3 -6.39 31.80 31.42
C LYS A 3 -6.79 30.38 31.81
N SER A 4 -8.01 30.16 32.26
CA SER A 4 -8.57 28.84 32.54
C SER A 4 -9.41 28.40 31.34
N TYR A 5 -9.08 27.23 30.77
CA TYR A 5 -9.78 26.67 29.59
C TYR A 5 -10.57 25.44 30.03
N ARG A 6 -11.80 25.31 29.55
CA ARG A 6 -12.59 24.09 29.67
C ARG A 6 -12.23 23.14 28.53
N LYS A 7 -11.97 21.86 28.84
CA LYS A 7 -11.77 20.84 27.85
C LYS A 7 -13.08 20.50 27.14
N ILE A 8 -13.00 20.33 25.81
CA ILE A 8 -14.07 19.75 25.01
C ILE A 8 -13.51 18.52 24.24
N ASP A 9 -14.38 17.59 23.88
CA ASP A 9 -14.00 16.42 23.09
C ASP A 9 -14.63 16.55 21.70
N PHE A 10 -13.81 16.48 20.67
CA PHE A 10 -14.26 16.46 19.28
C PHE A 10 -14.94 15.12 18.96
N SER A 11 -16.00 15.15 18.17
CA SER A 11 -16.65 13.92 17.71
C SER A 11 -15.70 13.08 16.84
N PRO A 12 -15.70 11.75 16.96
CA PRO A 12 -14.90 10.87 16.13
C PRO A 12 -15.14 11.11 14.63
N GLY A 13 -14.08 11.07 13.83
CA GLY A 13 -14.15 11.21 12.37
C GLY A 13 -14.12 12.65 11.85
N ARG A 14 -14.07 13.65 12.73
CA ARG A 14 -13.92 15.06 12.31
C ARG A 14 -12.54 15.33 11.70
N ASN A 15 -12.50 16.24 10.74
CA ASN A 15 -11.27 16.77 10.15
C ASN A 15 -10.79 18.06 10.90
N ILE A 16 -9.62 18.56 10.50
CA ILE A 16 -9.03 19.77 11.13
C ILE A 16 -9.97 20.98 11.04
N GLU A 17 -10.59 21.19 9.88
CA GLU A 17 -11.45 22.36 9.64
C GLU A 17 -12.69 22.34 10.53
N GLU A 18 -13.32 21.19 10.68
CA GLU A 18 -14.49 21.01 11.54
C GLU A 18 -14.15 21.26 13.01
N CYS A 19 -12.98 20.78 13.47
CA CYS A 19 -12.50 21.04 14.83
C CYS A 19 -12.21 22.53 15.06
N VAL A 20 -11.57 23.19 14.10
CA VAL A 20 -11.29 24.64 14.18
C VAL A 20 -12.60 25.44 14.18
N ASN A 21 -13.55 25.11 13.31
CA ASN A 21 -14.83 25.81 13.24
C ASN A 21 -15.60 25.69 14.56
N GLU A 22 -15.63 24.50 15.18
CA GLU A 22 -16.25 24.33 16.52
C GLU A 22 -15.59 25.21 17.58
N LEU A 23 -14.24 25.29 17.59
CA LEU A 23 -13.52 26.17 18.52
C LEU A 23 -13.82 27.65 18.26
N LEU A 24 -13.98 28.05 16.99
CA LEU A 24 -14.33 29.42 16.61
C LEU A 24 -15.78 29.77 17.05
N GLU A 25 -16.70 28.80 17.06
CA GLU A 25 -18.06 28.99 17.62
C GLU A 25 -18.01 29.27 19.14
N TYR A 26 -17.16 28.54 19.90
CA TYR A 26 -16.96 28.84 21.33
C TYR A 26 -16.30 30.22 21.54
N LYS A 27 -15.33 30.58 20.69
CA LYS A 27 -14.74 31.92 20.73
C LYS A 27 -15.77 33.02 20.51
N ALA A 28 -16.69 32.84 19.57
CA ALA A 28 -17.74 33.79 19.27
C ALA A 28 -18.71 33.99 20.48
N LYS A 29 -18.87 32.95 21.31
CA LYS A 29 -19.64 33.00 22.57
C LYS A 29 -18.84 33.55 23.74
N GLY A 30 -17.56 33.92 23.55
CA GLY A 30 -16.68 34.38 24.62
C GLY A 30 -16.18 33.25 25.54
N GLU A 31 -16.34 31.99 25.15
CA GLU A 31 -15.94 30.84 25.96
C GLU A 31 -14.49 30.43 25.66
N LEU A 32 -13.70 30.26 26.72
CA LEU A 32 -12.34 29.74 26.62
C LEU A 32 -12.37 28.21 26.74
N VAL A 33 -12.19 27.53 25.60
CA VAL A 33 -12.15 26.08 25.53
C VAL A 33 -10.89 25.58 24.79
N PHE A 34 -10.52 24.33 25.04
CA PHE A 34 -9.52 23.63 24.19
C PHE A 34 -10.02 22.23 23.86
N GLY A 35 -9.66 21.77 22.65
CA GLY A 35 -9.84 20.39 22.22
C GLY A 35 -8.51 19.75 21.86
N VAL A 36 -8.47 18.42 21.78
CA VAL A 36 -7.28 17.67 21.35
C VAL A 36 -7.60 16.98 20.03
N PHE A 37 -6.79 17.24 19.01
CA PHE A 37 -6.88 16.62 17.70
C PHE A 37 -5.53 16.00 17.32
N ASN A 38 -5.48 14.70 17.05
CA ASN A 38 -4.25 13.95 16.75
C ASN A 38 -3.09 14.22 17.73
N GLY A 39 -3.40 14.36 19.03
CA GLY A 39 -2.41 14.64 20.07
C GLY A 39 -2.07 16.13 20.28
N HIS A 40 -2.54 17.03 19.41
CA HIS A 40 -2.28 18.46 19.46
C HIS A 40 -3.43 19.20 20.18
N LYS A 41 -3.08 20.13 21.08
CA LYS A 41 -4.06 20.98 21.79
C LYS A 41 -4.36 22.23 20.98
N LEU A 42 -5.61 22.43 20.61
CA LEU A 42 -6.11 23.62 19.92
C LEU A 42 -6.98 24.45 20.87
N TYR A 43 -6.73 25.75 20.96
CA TYR A 43 -7.40 26.67 21.91
C TYR A 43 -8.32 27.64 21.17
N SER A 44 -9.55 27.82 21.64
CA SER A 44 -10.57 28.65 20.99
C SER A 44 -10.15 30.11 20.73
N ASP A 45 -9.41 30.72 21.65
CA ASP A 45 -9.02 32.13 21.56
C ASP A 45 -7.87 32.39 20.57
N THR A 46 -7.02 31.39 20.30
CA THR A 46 -5.82 31.52 19.47
C THR A 46 -5.87 30.74 18.16
N VAL A 47 -6.81 29.81 18.01
CA VAL A 47 -6.88 28.96 16.82
C VAL A 47 -7.22 29.76 15.56
N THR A 48 -6.49 29.46 14.50
CA THR A 48 -6.81 29.77 13.10
C THR A 48 -6.62 28.51 12.27
N LEU A 49 -7.20 28.46 11.08
CA LEU A 49 -7.00 27.30 10.20
C LEU A 49 -5.52 27.06 9.91
N ASP A 50 -4.76 28.10 9.55
CA ASP A 50 -3.36 27.96 9.25
C ASP A 50 -2.52 27.52 10.45
N ASN A 51 -2.81 28.04 11.65
CA ASN A 51 -2.08 27.61 12.85
C ASN A 51 -2.38 26.15 13.18
N ALA A 52 -3.65 25.71 13.06
CA ALA A 52 -4.03 24.33 13.30
C ALA A 52 -3.38 23.39 12.29
N TYR A 53 -3.38 23.74 11.00
CA TYR A 53 -2.69 22.97 9.98
C TYR A 53 -1.17 22.90 10.23
N LYS A 54 -0.53 24.02 10.58
CA LYS A 54 0.91 24.04 10.92
C LYS A 54 1.24 23.16 12.12
N GLU A 55 0.44 23.23 13.17
CA GLU A 55 0.63 22.44 14.39
C GLU A 55 0.50 20.93 14.12
N ILE A 56 -0.45 20.52 13.29
CA ILE A 56 -0.82 19.12 13.06
C ILE A 56 -0.01 18.50 11.92
N THR A 57 0.22 19.25 10.84
CA THR A 57 0.82 18.73 9.58
C THR A 57 2.20 19.30 9.26
N GLY A 58 2.64 20.33 9.99
CA GLY A 58 3.85 21.07 9.70
C GLY A 58 3.71 22.11 8.56
N ASN A 59 2.54 22.22 7.92
CA ASN A 59 2.28 23.09 6.77
C ASN A 59 1.07 23.98 7.01
N THR A 60 0.99 25.13 6.34
CA THR A 60 -0.26 25.91 6.27
C THR A 60 -1.32 25.11 5.51
N LYS A 61 -2.60 25.46 5.64
CA LYS A 61 -3.70 24.85 4.87
C LYS A 61 -3.41 24.85 3.36
N LYS A 62 -2.91 25.97 2.84
CA LYS A 62 -2.58 26.09 1.41
C LYS A 62 -1.46 25.15 1.00
N GLU A 63 -0.35 25.13 1.75
CA GLU A 63 0.80 24.25 1.47
C GLU A 63 0.41 22.79 1.53
N TYR A 64 -0.45 22.39 2.50
CA TYR A 64 -0.96 21.05 2.62
C TYR A 64 -1.86 20.65 1.44
N ASN A 65 -2.76 21.53 1.00
CA ASN A 65 -3.59 21.29 -0.18
C ASN A 65 -2.75 21.19 -1.46
N ASP A 66 -1.74 22.05 -1.62
CA ASP A 66 -0.82 22.00 -2.76
C ASP A 66 0.03 20.70 -2.73
N TYR A 67 0.41 20.24 -1.55
CA TYR A 67 1.07 18.92 -1.38
C TYR A 67 0.14 17.77 -1.80
N LEU A 68 -1.11 17.74 -1.32
CA LEU A 68 -2.06 16.70 -1.70
C LEU A 68 -2.33 16.68 -3.21
N LYS A 69 -2.49 17.87 -3.81
CA LYS A 69 -2.69 17.99 -5.26
C LYS A 69 -1.52 17.40 -6.05
N ARG A 70 -0.29 17.76 -5.70
CA ARG A 70 0.92 17.18 -6.34
C ARG A 70 0.98 15.67 -6.18
N ARG A 71 0.68 15.13 -4.99
CA ARG A 71 0.63 13.69 -4.75
C ARG A 71 -0.40 12.98 -5.63
N CYS A 72 -1.59 13.58 -5.80
CA CYS A 72 -2.61 13.03 -6.69
C CYS A 72 -2.15 13.04 -8.16
N GLU A 73 -1.53 14.13 -8.62
CA GLU A 73 -1.00 14.25 -9.98
C GLU A 73 0.13 13.22 -10.25
N GLU A 74 1.04 13.05 -9.29
CA GLU A 74 2.10 12.02 -9.34
C GLU A 74 1.52 10.61 -9.40
N TYR A 75 0.53 10.31 -8.56
CA TYR A 75 -0.14 9.01 -8.55
C TYR A 75 -0.83 8.71 -9.89
N GLU A 76 -1.60 9.67 -10.43
CA GLU A 76 -2.25 9.50 -11.74
C GLU A 76 -1.22 9.32 -12.88
N LYS A 77 -0.11 10.04 -12.84
CA LYS A 77 0.98 9.86 -13.80
C LYS A 77 1.57 8.45 -13.73
N GLN A 78 1.92 7.97 -12.52
CA GLN A 78 2.45 6.63 -12.32
C GLN A 78 1.45 5.55 -12.79
N LYS A 79 0.17 5.73 -12.50
CA LYS A 79 -0.90 4.84 -12.94
C LYS A 79 -1.00 4.78 -14.48
N GLN A 80 -0.92 5.93 -15.16
CA GLN A 80 -0.94 5.98 -16.61
C GLN A 80 0.31 5.36 -17.24
N GLU A 81 1.48 5.56 -16.64
CA GLU A 81 2.73 4.91 -17.07
C GLU A 81 2.64 3.39 -16.90
N HIS A 82 2.09 2.91 -15.77
CA HIS A 82 1.84 1.50 -15.58
C HIS A 82 0.92 0.93 -16.65
N ILE A 83 -0.25 1.54 -16.89
CA ILE A 83 -1.22 1.10 -17.91
C ILE A 83 -0.55 1.00 -19.29
N LYS A 84 0.24 1.99 -19.68
CA LYS A 84 0.98 1.97 -20.95
C LYS A 84 2.01 0.84 -21.02
N SER A 85 2.57 0.43 -19.90
CA SER A 85 3.58 -0.62 -19.82
C SER A 85 3.00 -2.04 -19.86
N ILE A 86 1.69 -2.22 -19.59
CA ILE A 86 1.04 -3.53 -19.47
C ILE A 86 1.27 -4.44 -20.68
N PRO A 87 1.07 -4.00 -21.95
CA PRO A 87 1.25 -4.90 -23.09
C PRO A 87 2.68 -5.46 -23.18
N TYR A 88 3.67 -4.60 -22.95
CA TYR A 88 5.07 -5.00 -22.97
C TYR A 88 5.39 -5.94 -21.79
N LYS A 89 5.02 -5.57 -20.57
CA LYS A 89 5.25 -6.39 -19.37
C LYS A 89 4.57 -7.76 -19.50
N SER A 90 3.32 -7.79 -19.98
CA SER A 90 2.59 -9.05 -20.19
C SER A 90 3.34 -9.98 -21.15
N LYS A 91 3.79 -9.47 -22.29
CA LYS A 91 4.58 -10.25 -23.23
C LYS A 91 5.87 -10.81 -22.59
N VAL A 92 6.62 -9.97 -21.88
CA VAL A 92 7.85 -10.39 -21.19
C VAL A 92 7.59 -11.54 -20.20
N TRP A 93 6.51 -11.46 -19.41
CA TRP A 93 6.18 -12.51 -18.44
C TRP A 93 5.64 -13.78 -19.10
N MET A 94 4.86 -13.66 -20.20
CA MET A 94 4.41 -14.80 -20.97
C MET A 94 5.61 -15.55 -21.58
N ASP A 95 6.56 -14.82 -22.16
CA ASP A 95 7.76 -15.41 -22.77
C ASP A 95 8.65 -16.09 -21.72
N LYS A 96 8.89 -15.46 -20.56
CA LYS A 96 9.64 -16.07 -19.44
C LYS A 96 8.98 -17.34 -18.92
N GLY A 97 7.65 -17.36 -18.82
CA GLY A 97 6.90 -18.57 -18.44
C GLY A 97 7.16 -19.73 -19.42
N ARG A 98 7.20 -19.46 -20.72
CA ARG A 98 7.48 -20.49 -21.75
C ARG A 98 8.88 -21.08 -21.66
N GLU A 99 9.84 -20.35 -21.11
CA GLU A 99 11.20 -20.83 -20.90
C GLU A 99 11.33 -21.81 -19.72
N ILE A 100 10.41 -21.72 -18.73
CA ILE A 100 10.56 -22.41 -17.44
C ILE A 100 9.46 -23.46 -17.22
N LEU A 101 8.24 -23.18 -17.68
CA LEU A 101 7.07 -23.98 -17.42
C LEU A 101 6.82 -25.04 -18.50
N ASP A 102 6.23 -26.17 -18.09
CA ASP A 102 5.74 -27.17 -19.03
C ASP A 102 4.71 -26.58 -20.00
N LYS A 103 4.73 -27.03 -21.25
CA LYS A 103 3.85 -26.55 -22.32
C LYS A 103 2.36 -26.64 -21.94
N SER A 104 1.97 -27.66 -21.18
CA SER A 104 0.60 -27.85 -20.72
C SER A 104 0.11 -26.73 -19.80
N LYS A 105 1.03 -25.95 -19.19
CA LYS A 105 0.72 -24.84 -18.29
C LYS A 105 0.71 -23.46 -18.95
N TRP A 106 1.08 -23.35 -20.21
CA TRP A 106 1.25 -22.03 -20.88
C TRP A 106 -0.05 -21.23 -20.97
N GLU A 107 -1.15 -21.87 -21.33
CA GLU A 107 -2.45 -21.18 -21.42
C GLU A 107 -2.90 -20.61 -20.06
N LEU A 108 -2.73 -21.41 -19.02
CA LEU A 108 -3.05 -20.98 -17.66
C LEU A 108 -2.10 -19.87 -17.19
N TRP A 109 -0.81 -19.97 -17.53
CA TRP A 109 0.17 -18.93 -17.24
C TRP A 109 -0.20 -17.59 -17.89
N ASP A 110 -0.56 -17.58 -19.16
CA ASP A 110 -0.97 -16.38 -19.89
C ASP A 110 -2.20 -15.71 -19.25
N LYS A 111 -3.16 -16.50 -18.78
CA LYS A 111 -4.32 -16.00 -18.01
C LYS A 111 -3.89 -15.37 -16.68
N ILE A 112 -3.00 -16.04 -15.94
CA ILE A 112 -2.50 -15.52 -14.66
C ILE A 112 -1.69 -14.24 -14.86
N VAL A 113 -0.81 -14.19 -15.88
CA VAL A 113 -0.08 -12.96 -16.23
C VAL A 113 -1.04 -11.80 -16.46
N SER A 114 -2.10 -12.01 -17.24
CA SER A 114 -3.09 -10.97 -17.56
C SER A 114 -3.80 -10.41 -16.32
N ILE A 115 -3.98 -11.23 -15.28
CA ILE A 115 -4.58 -10.81 -14.01
C ILE A 115 -3.55 -10.10 -13.14
N ARG A 116 -2.37 -10.73 -12.94
CA ARG A 116 -1.37 -10.29 -11.98
C ARG A 116 -0.67 -9.01 -12.36
N ILE A 117 -0.54 -8.73 -13.64
CA ILE A 117 0.06 -7.48 -14.10
C ILE A 117 -0.72 -6.23 -13.65
N ASN A 118 -1.99 -6.39 -13.33
CA ASN A 118 -2.90 -5.31 -12.91
C ASN A 118 -3.21 -5.31 -11.40
N ASP A 119 -2.62 -6.23 -10.63
CA ASP A 119 -2.87 -6.29 -9.20
C ASP A 119 -1.91 -5.42 -8.37
N LEU A 120 -2.00 -5.56 -7.05
CA LEU A 120 -1.22 -4.80 -6.07
C LEU A 120 0.31 -4.89 -6.31
N TYR A 121 0.79 -6.05 -6.76
CA TYR A 121 2.22 -6.31 -6.97
C TYR A 121 2.68 -6.03 -8.40
N GLN A 122 1.77 -5.61 -9.29
CA GLN A 122 2.06 -5.26 -10.68
C GLN A 122 2.86 -6.34 -11.44
N GLY A 123 2.64 -7.61 -11.12
CA GLY A 123 3.26 -8.76 -11.74
C GLY A 123 4.62 -9.18 -11.13
N GLU A 124 5.08 -8.57 -10.04
CA GLU A 124 6.34 -8.99 -9.38
C GLU A 124 6.28 -10.43 -8.90
N GLU A 125 5.12 -10.89 -8.39
CA GLU A 125 4.90 -12.26 -7.94
C GLU A 125 5.05 -13.31 -9.04
N LEU A 126 4.93 -12.92 -10.30
CA LEU A 126 5.20 -13.81 -11.44
C LEU A 126 6.68 -14.21 -11.46
N GLY A 127 7.58 -13.24 -11.23
CA GLY A 127 9.01 -13.48 -11.10
C GLY A 127 9.34 -14.36 -9.91
N TRP A 128 8.77 -14.04 -8.76
CA TRP A 128 8.96 -14.81 -7.53
C TRP A 128 8.55 -16.29 -7.71
N CYS A 129 7.40 -16.53 -8.34
CA CYS A 129 6.94 -17.88 -8.66
C CYS A 129 7.91 -18.60 -9.60
N LEU A 130 8.30 -17.95 -10.72
CA LEU A 130 9.18 -18.57 -11.71
C LEU A 130 10.55 -18.91 -11.14
N ASP A 131 11.13 -18.10 -10.26
CA ASP A 131 12.41 -18.38 -9.62
C ASP A 131 12.35 -19.66 -8.78
N ILE A 132 11.27 -19.84 -8.01
CA ILE A 132 11.06 -21.04 -7.21
C ILE A 132 10.81 -22.26 -8.12
N VAL A 133 9.95 -22.13 -9.13
CA VAL A 133 9.65 -23.23 -10.07
C VAL A 133 10.92 -23.67 -10.82
N LYS A 134 11.72 -22.71 -11.29
CA LYS A 134 13.01 -22.99 -11.95
C LYS A 134 13.96 -23.74 -11.03
N THR A 135 14.02 -23.34 -9.76
CA THR A 135 14.85 -24.02 -8.75
C THR A 135 14.34 -25.44 -8.48
N LEU A 136 13.02 -25.63 -8.39
CA LEU A 136 12.42 -26.96 -8.20
C LEU A 136 12.63 -27.89 -9.38
N ASN A 137 12.67 -27.35 -10.59
CA ASN A 137 12.91 -28.14 -11.81
C ASN A 137 14.34 -28.68 -11.91
N ASN A 138 15.33 -27.96 -11.35
CA ASN A 138 16.75 -28.26 -11.55
C ASN A 138 17.52 -28.56 -10.24
N GLY A 139 16.89 -28.38 -9.08
CA GLY A 139 17.57 -28.45 -7.80
C GLY A 139 16.74 -29.15 -6.71
N THR A 140 17.03 -28.81 -5.48
CA THR A 140 16.47 -29.41 -4.26
C THR A 140 15.37 -28.55 -3.64
N LEU A 141 14.56 -29.19 -2.75
CA LEU A 141 13.56 -28.46 -1.95
C LEU A 141 14.22 -27.42 -1.02
N GLU A 142 15.40 -27.76 -0.50
CA GLU A 142 16.15 -26.85 0.38
C GLU A 142 16.64 -25.59 -0.36
N GLU A 143 17.09 -25.73 -1.61
CA GLU A 143 17.45 -24.58 -2.45
C GLU A 143 16.24 -23.72 -2.77
N ALA A 144 15.11 -24.34 -3.12
CA ALA A 144 13.86 -23.59 -3.35
C ALA A 144 13.34 -22.90 -2.08
N LYS A 145 13.53 -23.50 -0.92
CA LYS A 145 13.22 -22.88 0.37
C LYS A 145 14.06 -21.62 0.62
N LYS A 146 15.36 -21.68 0.34
CA LYS A 146 16.22 -20.51 0.42
C LYS A 146 15.80 -19.38 -0.53
N VAL A 147 15.30 -19.72 -1.72
CA VAL A 147 14.78 -18.72 -2.67
C VAL A 147 13.59 -17.98 -2.07
N ILE A 148 12.56 -18.69 -1.56
CA ILE A 148 11.36 -18.03 -1.00
C ILE A 148 11.70 -17.26 0.29
N GLU A 149 12.61 -17.73 1.11
CA GLU A 149 13.09 -17.04 2.32
C GLU A 149 13.82 -15.74 1.95
N ASN A 150 14.71 -15.77 0.95
CA ASN A 150 15.43 -14.59 0.47
C ASN A 150 14.51 -13.54 -0.19
N GLN A 151 13.38 -13.96 -0.75
CA GLN A 151 12.35 -13.06 -1.28
C GLN A 151 11.60 -12.31 -0.16
N GLY A 152 11.69 -12.76 1.10
CA GLY A 152 11.16 -12.06 2.27
C GLY A 152 9.63 -12.02 2.35
N HIS A 153 8.93 -13.00 1.75
CA HIS A 153 7.48 -13.04 1.76
C HIS A 153 6.88 -13.33 3.13
N SER A 154 5.80 -12.65 3.45
CA SER A 154 5.01 -12.89 4.66
C SER A 154 3.51 -12.70 4.38
N GLY A 155 2.66 -13.33 5.20
CA GLY A 155 1.22 -13.17 5.11
C GLY A 155 0.65 -13.46 3.71
N MET A 156 -0.03 -12.48 3.13
CA MET A 156 -0.75 -12.65 1.86
C MET A 156 0.16 -12.92 0.67
N SER A 157 1.32 -12.25 0.57
CA SER A 157 2.27 -12.48 -0.53
C SER A 157 2.85 -13.89 -0.48
N PHE A 158 3.18 -14.42 0.70
CA PHE A 158 3.63 -15.79 0.87
C PHE A 158 2.58 -16.80 0.39
N GLY A 159 1.32 -16.63 0.82
CA GLY A 159 0.22 -17.51 0.41
C GLY A 159 -0.01 -17.50 -1.10
N LEU A 160 0.07 -16.34 -1.73
CA LEU A 160 -0.08 -16.18 -3.17
C LEU A 160 1.04 -16.89 -3.96
N VAL A 161 2.30 -16.66 -3.59
CA VAL A 161 3.45 -17.31 -4.24
C VAL A 161 3.37 -18.83 -4.08
N CYS A 162 3.07 -19.33 -2.88
CA CYS A 162 2.89 -20.77 -2.65
C CYS A 162 1.77 -21.36 -3.53
N ALA A 163 0.64 -20.69 -3.66
CA ALA A 163 -0.46 -21.14 -4.51
C ALA A 163 -0.04 -21.22 -5.99
N MET A 164 0.69 -20.22 -6.48
CA MET A 164 1.20 -20.21 -7.85
C MET A 164 2.23 -21.33 -8.06
N VAL A 165 3.17 -21.52 -7.13
CA VAL A 165 4.19 -22.60 -7.24
C VAL A 165 3.53 -23.97 -7.25
N LYS A 166 2.49 -24.22 -6.45
CA LYS A 166 1.71 -25.46 -6.49
C LYS A 166 1.06 -25.71 -7.84
N GLU A 167 0.57 -24.67 -8.48
CA GLU A 167 -0.09 -24.78 -9.78
C GLU A 167 0.91 -25.01 -10.92
N PHE A 168 2.06 -24.35 -10.89
CA PHE A 168 2.98 -24.28 -12.01
C PHE A 168 4.18 -25.25 -11.92
N SER A 169 4.43 -25.88 -10.76
CA SER A 169 5.49 -26.88 -10.60
C SER A 169 4.93 -28.27 -10.35
N PRO A 170 5.42 -29.31 -11.03
CA PRO A 170 5.08 -30.71 -10.69
C PRO A 170 5.45 -31.08 -9.24
N ARG A 171 6.44 -30.38 -8.67
CA ARG A 171 6.89 -30.56 -7.28
C ARG A 171 6.30 -29.52 -6.32
N GLY A 172 5.36 -28.71 -6.76
CA GLY A 172 4.83 -27.60 -5.98
C GLY A 172 4.12 -28.03 -4.70
N GLU A 173 3.35 -29.15 -4.71
CA GLU A 173 2.71 -29.69 -3.52
C GLU A 173 3.74 -30.28 -2.54
N GLU A 174 4.75 -31.01 -3.03
CA GLU A 174 5.87 -31.52 -2.24
C GLU A 174 6.62 -30.36 -1.55
N PHE A 175 6.92 -29.31 -2.30
CA PHE A 175 7.58 -28.12 -1.78
C PHE A 175 6.75 -27.41 -0.71
N PHE A 176 5.45 -27.21 -0.96
CA PHE A 176 4.57 -26.58 0.03
C PHE A 176 4.50 -27.33 1.35
N ASN A 177 4.47 -28.67 1.30
CA ASN A 177 4.50 -29.50 2.50
C ASN A 177 5.86 -29.47 3.21
N TYR A 178 6.94 -29.26 2.48
CA TYR A 178 8.30 -29.15 3.02
C TYR A 178 8.53 -27.84 3.79
N ILE A 179 7.91 -26.72 3.36
CA ILE A 179 8.14 -25.39 3.97
C ILE A 179 7.13 -25.02 5.07
N LYS A 180 6.11 -25.85 5.30
CA LYS A 180 5.18 -25.72 6.44
C LYS A 180 5.88 -26.00 7.77
#